data_89eaff85603fd78ed76ff816d8b754d7
#
_entry.id   89eaff85603fd78ed76ff816d8b754d7
#
_cell.length_a   1.000
_cell.length_b   1.000
_cell.length_c   1.000
_cell.angle_alpha   90.00
_cell.angle_beta   90.00
_cell.angle_gamma   90.00
#
_symmetry.space_group_name_H-M   'P 1'
#
loop_
_entity.id
_entity.type
_entity.pdbx_description
1 polymer ?
#
loop_
_entity_poly.entity_id
_entity_poly.type
_entity_poly.pdbx_seq_one_letter_code
_entity_poly.pdbx_strand_id
1 'polypeptide(L)'
;MPAVQRSEFLLALNQVAHERGVDVEVVLETVKNAILAAYKKDHSGVDIKDYTSTLDKNTGEARILHNSKDVTPPGFGRIAAQTARQVILQKIREREKEAIIADYKLRIGTIVNGMVLRFAGPRIIVDIGKTEAVMPRPEQIPNEKYRLNQRLTLYIAEIKEEVRGHEIIVSRARPELLAGLFKREVPEISKGSVIIKDIAREAGIRSKVAVYSNQQGIDPVGTCVGQKGVRVQSIIQEFNGIEKIDIIQWSDIPKDYITHALSPAKNMRVDVDSDKKEAHVFVSPDQLSLSIGKDGQNVRLASKLTGYRIEIEEEEEKIETKGQKEPNSIVESEDKLKAQSAKRKAAA
;
A
#
# COMPACT_ATOMS: atom_id res chain seq x y z
N MET A 1 0.78 -31.57 -59.32
CA MET A 1 0.45 -31.90 -57.92
C MET A 1 -0.51 -30.82 -57.42
N PRO A 2 -1.74 -31.13 -56.98
CA PRO A 2 -2.65 -30.11 -56.47
C PRO A 2 -2.05 -29.55 -55.17
N ALA A 3 -1.98 -28.22 -55.09
CA ALA A 3 -1.58 -27.51 -53.86
C ALA A 3 -2.61 -27.87 -52.77
N VAL A 4 -2.14 -28.53 -51.72
CA VAL A 4 -2.94 -28.81 -50.53
C VAL A 4 -3.28 -27.42 -49.94
N GLN A 5 -4.52 -26.96 -50.14
CA GLN A 5 -5.05 -25.83 -49.43
C GLN A 5 -4.94 -26.15 -47.94
N ARG A 6 -3.94 -25.58 -47.27
CA ARG A 6 -3.87 -25.63 -45.81
C ARG A 6 -5.19 -25.07 -45.31
N SER A 7 -5.95 -25.87 -44.55
CA SER A 7 -7.22 -25.38 -44.04
C SER A 7 -7.02 -24.12 -43.20
N GLU A 8 -7.95 -23.18 -43.29
CA GLU A 8 -7.94 -21.96 -42.43
C GLU A 8 -7.86 -22.34 -40.97
N PHE A 9 -8.38 -23.52 -40.60
CA PHE A 9 -8.29 -24.07 -39.24
C PHE A 9 -6.83 -24.35 -38.81
N LEU A 10 -6.05 -25.02 -39.67
CA LEU A 10 -4.64 -25.32 -39.34
C LEU A 10 -3.79 -24.06 -39.29
N LEU A 11 -4.06 -23.08 -40.16
CA LEU A 11 -3.39 -21.80 -40.13
C LEU A 11 -3.71 -21.06 -38.82
N ALA A 12 -4.98 -20.98 -38.43
CA ALA A 12 -5.42 -20.37 -37.18
C ALA A 12 -4.84 -21.10 -35.97
N LEU A 13 -4.82 -22.43 -35.97
CA LEU A 13 -4.26 -23.22 -34.88
C LEU A 13 -2.75 -23.00 -34.71
N ASN A 14 -1.98 -23.04 -35.80
CA ASN A 14 -0.54 -22.81 -35.77
C ASN A 14 -0.19 -21.37 -35.44
N GLN A 15 -0.95 -20.40 -35.91
CA GLN A 15 -0.77 -18.99 -35.59
C GLN A 15 -0.98 -18.77 -34.11
N VAL A 16 -2.04 -19.28 -33.53
CA VAL A 16 -2.36 -19.22 -32.12
C VAL A 16 -1.28 -19.89 -31.27
N ALA A 17 -0.86 -21.11 -31.67
CA ALA A 17 0.19 -21.83 -30.95
C ALA A 17 1.53 -21.08 -30.97
N HIS A 18 1.92 -20.53 -32.13
CA HIS A 18 3.19 -19.82 -32.29
C HIS A 18 3.20 -18.44 -31.61
N GLU A 19 2.13 -17.64 -31.80
CA GLU A 19 2.05 -16.29 -31.20
C GLU A 19 1.95 -16.31 -29.68
N ARG A 20 1.45 -17.39 -29.09
CA ARG A 20 1.10 -17.49 -27.67
C ARG A 20 1.90 -18.55 -26.90
N GLY A 21 2.85 -19.24 -27.53
CA GLY A 21 3.72 -20.23 -26.87
C GLY A 21 2.98 -21.43 -26.29
N VAL A 22 1.83 -21.81 -26.87
CA VAL A 22 1.06 -23.00 -26.48
C VAL A 22 1.40 -24.14 -27.41
N ASP A 23 1.67 -25.33 -26.85
CA ASP A 23 1.89 -26.53 -27.65
C ASP A 23 0.63 -26.88 -28.46
N VAL A 24 0.77 -27.02 -29.77
CA VAL A 24 -0.30 -27.37 -30.70
C VAL A 24 -1.00 -28.68 -30.28
N GLU A 25 -0.24 -29.63 -29.75
CA GLU A 25 -0.79 -30.94 -29.36
C GLU A 25 -1.71 -30.81 -28.13
N VAL A 26 -1.37 -29.98 -27.16
CA VAL A 26 -2.24 -29.72 -26.00
C VAL A 26 -3.54 -29.05 -26.40
N VAL A 27 -3.49 -28.11 -27.35
CA VAL A 27 -4.69 -27.46 -27.89
C VAL A 27 -5.57 -28.48 -28.64
N LEU A 28 -4.96 -29.32 -29.46
CA LEU A 28 -5.68 -30.36 -30.22
C LEU A 28 -6.38 -31.37 -29.31
N GLU A 29 -5.70 -31.82 -28.24
CA GLU A 29 -6.26 -32.73 -27.25
C GLU A 29 -7.45 -32.10 -26.51
N THR A 30 -7.32 -30.85 -26.13
CA THR A 30 -8.41 -30.10 -25.49
C THR A 30 -9.62 -29.96 -26.42
N VAL A 31 -9.39 -29.71 -27.73
CA VAL A 31 -10.45 -29.64 -28.76
C VAL A 31 -11.11 -30.98 -28.92
N LYS A 32 -10.36 -32.09 -29.01
CA LYS A 32 -10.90 -33.44 -29.08
C LYS A 32 -11.82 -33.76 -27.91
N ASN A 33 -11.39 -33.48 -26.71
CA ASN A 33 -12.16 -33.69 -25.48
C ASN A 33 -13.47 -32.86 -25.49
N ALA A 34 -13.40 -31.60 -25.93
CA ALA A 34 -14.58 -30.74 -26.03
C ALA A 34 -15.58 -31.22 -27.10
N ILE A 35 -15.10 -31.76 -28.23
CA ILE A 35 -15.94 -32.37 -29.26
C ILE A 35 -16.67 -33.61 -28.72
N LEU A 36 -15.99 -34.46 -27.96
CA LEU A 36 -16.62 -35.58 -27.26
C LEU A 36 -17.68 -35.12 -26.24
N ALA A 37 -17.41 -34.10 -25.50
CA ALA A 37 -18.37 -33.53 -24.56
C ALA A 37 -19.60 -32.94 -25.25
N ALA A 38 -19.41 -32.27 -26.39
CA ALA A 38 -20.52 -31.79 -27.23
C ALA A 38 -21.37 -32.95 -27.76
N TYR A 39 -20.72 -34.01 -28.25
CA TYR A 39 -21.43 -35.23 -28.72
C TYR A 39 -22.27 -35.87 -27.62
N LYS A 40 -21.74 -35.99 -26.39
CA LYS A 40 -22.48 -36.49 -25.23
C LYS A 40 -23.71 -35.66 -24.92
N LYS A 41 -23.59 -34.32 -25.01
CA LYS A 41 -24.70 -33.41 -24.73
C LYS A 41 -25.87 -33.59 -25.72
N ASP A 42 -25.54 -33.84 -26.98
CA ASP A 42 -26.54 -34.03 -28.03
C ASP A 42 -27.12 -35.46 -28.02
N HIS A 43 -26.41 -36.44 -27.44
CA HIS A 43 -26.80 -37.84 -27.38
C HIS A 43 -26.92 -38.29 -25.92
N SER A 44 -28.06 -37.98 -25.28
CA SER A 44 -28.30 -38.34 -23.87
C SER A 44 -28.31 -39.86 -23.69
N GLY A 45 -27.48 -40.39 -22.80
CA GLY A 45 -27.39 -41.82 -22.47
C GLY A 45 -26.14 -42.54 -22.99
N VAL A 46 -25.23 -41.85 -23.68
CA VAL A 46 -23.98 -42.43 -24.18
C VAL A 46 -22.90 -42.38 -23.08
N ASP A 47 -22.33 -43.57 -22.72
CA ASP A 47 -21.12 -43.62 -21.87
C ASP A 47 -19.90 -43.34 -22.77
N ILE A 48 -19.14 -42.26 -22.44
CA ILE A 48 -18.03 -41.78 -23.27
C ILE A 48 -16.81 -42.69 -23.22
N LYS A 49 -16.73 -43.66 -22.32
CA LYS A 49 -15.51 -44.46 -22.08
C LYS A 49 -14.99 -45.18 -23.32
N ASP A 50 -15.91 -45.56 -24.21
CA ASP A 50 -15.59 -46.31 -25.42
C ASP A 50 -15.56 -45.41 -26.69
N TYR A 51 -15.73 -44.10 -26.50
CA TYR A 51 -15.73 -43.14 -27.59
C TYR A 51 -14.43 -42.34 -27.64
N THR A 52 -13.90 -42.16 -28.84
CA THR A 52 -12.74 -41.30 -29.10
C THR A 52 -13.07 -40.29 -30.19
N SER A 53 -12.54 -39.09 -30.10
CA SER A 53 -12.61 -38.12 -31.16
C SER A 53 -11.27 -38.04 -31.90
N THR A 54 -11.30 -38.01 -33.20
CA THR A 54 -10.13 -37.72 -34.03
C THR A 54 -10.35 -36.39 -34.75
N LEU A 55 -9.29 -35.63 -34.87
CA LEU A 55 -9.30 -34.35 -35.56
C LEU A 55 -8.17 -34.40 -36.60
N ASP A 56 -8.53 -34.28 -37.87
CA ASP A 56 -7.54 -34.17 -38.94
C ASP A 56 -6.83 -32.83 -38.86
N LYS A 57 -5.52 -32.87 -38.69
CA LYS A 57 -4.68 -31.67 -38.56
C LYS A 57 -4.69 -30.79 -39.82
N ASN A 58 -4.96 -31.37 -41.00
CA ASN A 58 -4.90 -30.68 -42.29
C ASN A 58 -6.25 -30.10 -42.72
N THR A 59 -7.33 -30.84 -42.53
CA THR A 59 -8.68 -30.47 -42.96
C THR A 59 -9.51 -29.83 -41.87
N GLY A 60 -9.17 -30.06 -40.59
CA GLY A 60 -9.99 -29.65 -39.44
C GLY A 60 -11.24 -30.51 -39.28
N GLU A 61 -11.39 -31.58 -40.02
CA GLU A 61 -12.52 -32.50 -39.88
C GLU A 61 -12.42 -33.29 -38.59
N ALA A 62 -13.49 -33.26 -37.83
CA ALA A 62 -13.61 -34.02 -36.59
C ALA A 62 -14.48 -35.27 -36.85
N ARG A 63 -14.03 -36.42 -36.34
CA ARG A 63 -14.77 -37.68 -36.39
C ARG A 63 -14.90 -38.27 -34.99
N ILE A 64 -16.04 -38.87 -34.72
CA ILE A 64 -16.32 -39.61 -33.50
C ILE A 64 -16.21 -41.10 -33.81
N LEU A 65 -15.37 -41.78 -33.05
CA LEU A 65 -15.15 -43.22 -33.19
C LEU A 65 -15.70 -43.93 -31.95
N HIS A 66 -16.49 -44.97 -32.13
CA HIS A 66 -16.90 -45.90 -31.08
C HIS A 66 -16.31 -47.29 -31.42
N ASN A 67 -15.44 -47.80 -30.55
CA ASN A 67 -14.71 -49.07 -30.80
C ASN A 67 -14.07 -49.09 -32.20
N SER A 68 -13.39 -48.01 -32.59
CA SER A 68 -12.72 -47.81 -33.89
C SER A 68 -13.64 -47.71 -35.10
N LYS A 69 -14.97 -47.72 -34.95
CA LYS A 69 -15.94 -47.50 -36.03
C LYS A 69 -16.37 -46.02 -36.02
N ASP A 70 -16.39 -45.41 -37.19
CA ASP A 70 -16.88 -44.05 -37.38
C ASP A 70 -18.40 -43.98 -37.15
N VAL A 71 -18.82 -43.24 -36.14
CA VAL A 71 -20.20 -43.01 -35.75
C VAL A 71 -20.58 -41.53 -35.84
N THR A 72 -19.83 -40.77 -36.59
CA THR A 72 -20.02 -39.32 -36.75
C THR A 72 -21.40 -39.02 -37.37
N PRO A 73 -22.28 -38.26 -36.68
CA PRO A 73 -23.58 -37.93 -37.24
C PRO A 73 -23.48 -37.01 -38.47
N PRO A 74 -24.41 -37.10 -39.44
CA PRO A 74 -24.46 -36.17 -40.55
C PRO A 74 -24.59 -34.72 -40.07
N GLY A 75 -23.73 -33.82 -40.57
CA GLY A 75 -23.73 -32.40 -40.17
C GLY A 75 -22.98 -32.07 -38.88
N PHE A 76 -22.45 -33.07 -38.17
CA PHE A 76 -21.67 -32.85 -36.93
C PHE A 76 -20.40 -32.04 -37.16
N GLY A 77 -19.83 -32.00 -38.35
CA GLY A 77 -18.64 -31.22 -38.68
C GLY A 77 -18.77 -29.72 -38.38
N ARG A 78 -19.98 -29.14 -38.53
CA ARG A 78 -20.23 -27.74 -38.17
C ARG A 78 -20.17 -27.51 -36.65
N ILE A 79 -20.78 -28.41 -35.88
CA ILE A 79 -20.78 -28.34 -34.41
C ILE A 79 -19.38 -28.52 -33.91
N ALA A 80 -18.62 -29.48 -34.43
CA ALA A 80 -17.24 -29.72 -34.10
C ALA A 80 -16.33 -28.50 -34.36
N ALA A 81 -16.47 -27.86 -35.54
CA ALA A 81 -15.72 -26.68 -35.91
C ALA A 81 -16.03 -25.48 -35.01
N GLN A 82 -17.29 -25.24 -34.64
CA GLN A 82 -17.69 -24.19 -33.72
C GLN A 82 -17.13 -24.44 -32.30
N THR A 83 -17.26 -25.70 -31.83
CA THR A 83 -16.72 -26.12 -30.52
C THR A 83 -15.20 -25.93 -30.47
N ALA A 84 -14.50 -26.40 -31.53
CA ALA A 84 -13.06 -26.22 -31.64
C ALA A 84 -12.65 -24.74 -31.56
N ARG A 85 -13.29 -23.89 -32.34
CA ARG A 85 -13.04 -22.42 -32.30
C ARG A 85 -13.29 -21.84 -30.94
N GLN A 86 -14.36 -22.20 -30.26
CA GLN A 86 -14.68 -21.70 -28.93
C GLN A 86 -13.64 -22.12 -27.89
N VAL A 87 -13.22 -23.39 -27.91
CA VAL A 87 -12.20 -23.95 -27.02
C VAL A 87 -10.85 -23.29 -27.24
N ILE A 88 -10.44 -23.12 -28.50
CA ILE A 88 -9.20 -22.42 -28.84
C ILE A 88 -9.22 -20.99 -28.30
N LEU A 89 -10.29 -20.23 -28.55
CA LEU A 89 -10.43 -18.86 -28.03
C LEU A 89 -10.44 -18.81 -26.50
N GLN A 90 -11.03 -19.79 -25.84
CA GLN A 90 -11.02 -19.90 -24.41
C GLN A 90 -9.60 -20.17 -23.88
N LYS A 91 -8.86 -21.10 -24.48
CA LYS A 91 -7.47 -21.39 -24.09
C LYS A 91 -6.55 -20.21 -24.29
N ILE A 92 -6.72 -19.46 -25.36
CA ILE A 92 -5.97 -18.20 -25.57
C ILE A 92 -6.23 -17.24 -24.43
N ARG A 93 -7.52 -16.99 -24.11
CA ARG A 93 -7.88 -16.06 -23.02
C ARG A 93 -7.35 -16.52 -21.66
N GLU A 94 -7.35 -17.84 -21.39
CA GLU A 94 -6.78 -18.39 -20.16
C GLU A 94 -5.29 -18.11 -20.08
N ARG A 95 -4.52 -18.36 -21.15
CA ARG A 95 -3.09 -18.08 -21.22
C ARG A 95 -2.74 -16.59 -21.14
N GLU A 96 -3.53 -15.74 -21.81
CA GLU A 96 -3.39 -14.28 -21.67
C GLU A 96 -3.58 -13.82 -20.24
N LYS A 97 -4.60 -14.33 -19.55
CA LYS A 97 -4.82 -14.04 -18.14
C LYS A 97 -3.67 -14.52 -17.26
N GLU A 98 -3.18 -15.76 -17.48
CA GLU A 98 -2.04 -16.30 -16.74
C GLU A 98 -0.78 -15.43 -16.92
N ALA A 99 -0.48 -15.01 -18.15
CA ALA A 99 0.64 -14.14 -18.47
C ALA A 99 0.51 -12.75 -17.81
N ILE A 100 -0.71 -12.18 -17.82
CA ILE A 100 -0.99 -10.91 -17.13
C ILE A 100 -0.78 -11.05 -15.63
N ILE A 101 -1.30 -12.13 -15.03
CA ILE A 101 -1.13 -12.37 -13.59
C ILE A 101 0.34 -12.58 -13.23
N ALA A 102 1.11 -13.30 -14.06
CA ALA A 102 2.54 -13.48 -13.87
C ALA A 102 3.29 -12.12 -13.88
N ASP A 103 2.96 -11.21 -14.81
CA ASP A 103 3.50 -9.85 -14.85
C ASP A 103 3.18 -9.07 -13.54
N TYR A 104 1.93 -9.12 -13.10
CA TYR A 104 1.53 -8.43 -11.87
C TYR A 104 2.07 -9.06 -10.59
N LYS A 105 2.35 -10.39 -10.57
CA LYS A 105 3.05 -11.04 -9.44
C LYS A 105 4.43 -10.42 -9.21
N LEU A 106 5.16 -10.08 -10.27
CA LEU A 106 6.46 -9.39 -10.17
C LEU A 106 6.33 -7.93 -9.74
N ARG A 107 5.15 -7.34 -9.84
CA ARG A 107 4.87 -5.95 -9.50
C ARG A 107 4.21 -5.77 -8.12
N ILE A 108 3.97 -6.86 -7.39
CA ILE A 108 3.51 -6.76 -5.99
C ILE A 108 4.53 -5.93 -5.22
N GLY A 109 4.07 -5.04 -4.35
CA GLY A 109 4.94 -4.13 -3.62
C GLY A 109 5.25 -2.82 -4.35
N THR A 110 4.72 -2.61 -5.56
CA THR A 110 4.91 -1.36 -6.31
C THR A 110 3.62 -0.56 -6.44
N ILE A 111 3.76 0.71 -6.83
CA ILE A 111 2.62 1.57 -7.14
C ILE A 111 2.23 1.47 -8.61
N VAL A 112 0.94 1.62 -8.90
CA VAL A 112 0.37 1.61 -10.24
C VAL A 112 -0.70 2.71 -10.36
N ASN A 113 -0.81 3.31 -11.53
CA ASN A 113 -1.93 4.19 -11.82
C ASN A 113 -3.13 3.35 -12.29
N GLY A 114 -4.30 3.65 -11.74
CA GLY A 114 -5.53 2.98 -12.14
C GLY A 114 -6.68 3.97 -12.31
N MET A 115 -7.74 3.51 -12.94
CA MET A 115 -8.97 4.28 -13.15
C MET A 115 -10.17 3.54 -12.59
N VAL A 116 -10.98 4.22 -11.79
CA VAL A 116 -12.19 3.64 -11.20
C VAL A 116 -13.20 3.31 -12.28
N LEU A 117 -13.53 2.01 -12.45
CA LEU A 117 -14.48 1.53 -13.46
C LEU A 117 -15.90 1.46 -12.91
N ARG A 118 -16.08 0.84 -11.74
CA ARG A 118 -17.41 0.60 -11.14
C ARG A 118 -17.32 0.33 -9.66
N PHE A 119 -18.44 0.46 -8.99
CA PHE A 119 -18.63 0.07 -7.60
C PHE A 119 -19.40 -1.26 -7.54
N ALA A 120 -18.87 -2.22 -6.81
CA ALA A 120 -19.47 -3.54 -6.58
C ALA A 120 -19.74 -3.73 -5.08
N GLY A 121 -20.84 -3.15 -4.59
CA GLY A 121 -21.09 -3.04 -3.16
C GLY A 121 -20.01 -2.23 -2.45
N PRO A 122 -19.35 -2.77 -1.40
CA PRO A 122 -18.27 -2.08 -0.69
C PRO A 122 -16.92 -2.10 -1.43
N ARG A 123 -16.83 -2.80 -2.55
CA ARG A 123 -15.60 -2.99 -3.34
C ARG A 123 -15.57 -2.01 -4.50
N ILE A 124 -14.41 -1.47 -4.79
CA ILE A 124 -14.18 -0.61 -5.94
C ILE A 124 -13.36 -1.40 -6.97
N ILE A 125 -13.85 -1.47 -8.19
CA ILE A 125 -13.15 -2.11 -9.29
C ILE A 125 -12.41 -1.05 -10.09
N VAL A 126 -11.13 -1.28 -10.30
CA VAL A 126 -10.21 -0.32 -10.90
C VAL A 126 -9.52 -0.97 -12.10
N ASP A 127 -9.47 -0.28 -13.22
CA ASP A 127 -8.62 -0.65 -14.36
C ASP A 127 -7.19 -0.23 -14.08
N ILE A 128 -6.27 -1.17 -14.11
CA ILE A 128 -4.82 -0.94 -13.91
C ILE A 128 -4.01 -1.11 -15.20
N GLY A 129 -4.69 -1.05 -16.35
CA GLY A 129 -4.16 -1.08 -17.71
C GLY A 129 -4.38 -2.40 -18.42
N LYS A 130 -3.73 -3.50 -18.00
CA LYS A 130 -3.90 -4.81 -18.65
C LYS A 130 -5.07 -5.63 -18.09
N THR A 131 -5.55 -5.30 -16.89
CA THR A 131 -6.60 -6.05 -16.19
C THR A 131 -7.28 -5.20 -15.15
N GLU A 132 -8.40 -5.69 -14.63
CA GLU A 132 -9.09 -5.11 -13.48
C GLU A 132 -8.43 -5.55 -12.18
N ALA A 133 -8.42 -4.65 -11.20
CA ALA A 133 -8.03 -4.90 -9.82
C ALA A 133 -9.16 -4.52 -8.87
N VAL A 134 -9.13 -5.03 -7.67
CA VAL A 134 -10.14 -4.78 -6.66
C VAL A 134 -9.54 -4.04 -5.47
N MET A 135 -10.22 -2.99 -5.05
CA MET A 135 -9.93 -2.26 -3.82
C MET A 135 -11.07 -2.51 -2.81
N PRO A 136 -10.93 -3.49 -1.91
CA PRO A 136 -11.94 -3.82 -0.91
C PRO A 136 -11.99 -2.73 0.18
N ARG A 137 -13.08 -2.69 0.95
CA ARG A 137 -13.31 -1.64 1.96
C ARG A 137 -12.14 -1.36 2.91
N PRO A 138 -11.43 -2.37 3.46
CA PRO A 138 -10.28 -2.13 4.34
C PRO A 138 -9.08 -1.45 3.65
N GLU A 139 -8.97 -1.57 2.33
CA GLU A 139 -7.89 -1.00 1.52
C GLU A 139 -8.24 0.40 0.95
N GLN A 140 -9.44 0.92 1.28
CA GLN A 140 -9.90 2.26 0.92
C GLN A 140 -9.56 3.24 2.04
N ILE A 141 -9.31 4.51 1.69
CA ILE A 141 -9.18 5.58 2.68
C ILE A 141 -10.59 5.94 3.17
N PRO A 142 -10.86 5.92 4.49
CA PRO A 142 -12.22 6.05 5.04
C PRO A 142 -12.98 7.31 4.61
N ASN A 143 -12.28 8.44 4.51
CA ASN A 143 -12.89 9.75 4.22
C ASN A 143 -12.70 10.20 2.76
N GLU A 144 -12.07 9.37 1.91
CA GLU A 144 -11.87 9.67 0.50
C GLU A 144 -13.14 9.36 -0.31
N LYS A 145 -13.55 10.31 -1.13
CA LYS A 145 -14.70 10.12 -2.03
C LYS A 145 -14.21 9.68 -3.40
N TYR A 146 -14.59 8.49 -3.80
CA TYR A 146 -14.24 7.92 -5.12
C TYR A 146 -15.34 8.20 -6.14
N ARG A 147 -14.95 8.47 -7.39
CA ARG A 147 -15.85 8.75 -8.50
C ARG A 147 -15.54 7.84 -9.69
N LEU A 148 -16.53 7.55 -10.52
CA LEU A 148 -16.31 6.84 -11.79
C LEU A 148 -15.33 7.63 -12.67
N ASN A 149 -14.49 6.92 -13.40
CA ASN A 149 -13.43 7.44 -14.26
C ASN A 149 -12.35 8.27 -13.55
N GLN A 150 -12.35 8.28 -12.21
CA GLN A 150 -11.28 8.92 -11.44
C GLN A 150 -9.98 8.14 -11.58
N ARG A 151 -8.90 8.85 -11.87
CA ARG A 151 -7.54 8.29 -11.85
C ARG A 151 -6.97 8.34 -10.45
N LEU A 152 -6.36 7.25 -10.02
CA LEU A 152 -5.80 7.06 -8.69
C LEU A 152 -4.45 6.39 -8.79
N THR A 153 -3.51 6.77 -7.95
CA THR A 153 -2.31 5.97 -7.69
C THR A 153 -2.62 4.94 -6.61
N LEU A 154 -2.31 3.69 -6.88
CA LEU A 154 -2.66 2.54 -6.06
C LEU A 154 -1.41 1.73 -5.76
N TYR A 155 -1.38 1.07 -4.62
CA TYR A 155 -0.37 0.08 -4.26
C TYR A 155 -0.88 -1.32 -4.58
N ILE A 156 -0.09 -2.13 -5.27
CA ILE A 156 -0.42 -3.53 -5.55
C ILE A 156 -0.08 -4.33 -4.29
N ALA A 157 -1.11 -4.72 -3.54
CA ALA A 157 -0.94 -5.32 -2.23
C ALA A 157 -0.66 -6.82 -2.29
N GLU A 158 -1.50 -7.54 -3.02
CA GLU A 158 -1.44 -9.00 -3.14
C GLU A 158 -2.26 -9.48 -4.35
N ILE A 159 -2.06 -10.74 -4.72
CA ILE A 159 -2.91 -11.44 -5.68
C ILE A 159 -3.52 -12.63 -4.96
N LYS A 160 -4.85 -12.62 -4.83
CA LYS A 160 -5.62 -13.71 -4.23
C LYS A 160 -6.03 -14.72 -5.27
N GLU A 161 -5.97 -16.00 -4.90
CA GLU A 161 -6.56 -17.08 -5.67
C GLU A 161 -8.02 -17.25 -5.27
N GLU A 162 -8.91 -17.17 -6.24
CA GLU A 162 -10.34 -17.33 -6.09
C GLU A 162 -10.82 -18.52 -6.91
N VAL A 163 -11.98 -19.09 -6.58
CA VAL A 163 -12.56 -20.25 -7.31
C VAL A 163 -12.69 -19.98 -8.81
N ARG A 164 -12.82 -18.72 -9.23
CA ARG A 164 -12.98 -18.30 -10.63
C ARG A 164 -11.74 -17.63 -11.22
N GLY A 165 -10.56 -17.82 -10.62
CA GLY A 165 -9.30 -17.29 -11.12
C GLY A 165 -8.56 -16.45 -10.07
N HIS A 166 -7.83 -15.43 -10.51
CA HIS A 166 -7.02 -14.59 -9.64
C HIS A 166 -7.64 -13.19 -9.53
N GLU A 167 -7.54 -12.60 -8.33
CA GLU A 167 -8.00 -11.24 -8.06
C GLU A 167 -6.81 -10.41 -7.56
N ILE A 168 -6.48 -9.33 -8.26
CA ILE A 168 -5.42 -8.40 -7.85
C ILE A 168 -6.02 -7.43 -6.84
N ILE A 169 -5.47 -7.41 -5.64
CA ILE A 169 -5.88 -6.48 -4.58
C ILE A 169 -4.98 -5.27 -4.61
N VAL A 170 -5.60 -4.11 -4.69
CA VAL A 170 -4.92 -2.83 -4.65
C VAL A 170 -5.36 -2.02 -3.44
N SER A 171 -4.47 -1.18 -2.94
CA SER A 171 -4.67 -0.40 -1.72
C SER A 171 -4.38 1.07 -1.92
N ARG A 172 -5.17 1.90 -1.20
CA ARG A 172 -4.85 3.30 -0.92
C ARG A 172 -4.58 3.56 0.57
N ALA A 173 -4.92 2.60 1.42
CA ALA A 173 -4.82 2.75 2.87
C ALA A 173 -3.45 2.32 3.44
N ARG A 174 -2.71 1.44 2.75
CA ARG A 174 -1.44 0.90 3.26
C ARG A 174 -0.31 1.94 3.31
N PRO A 175 0.58 1.88 4.31
CA PRO A 175 1.73 2.79 4.42
C PRO A 175 2.70 2.66 3.24
N GLU A 176 2.79 1.50 2.60
CA GLU A 176 3.66 1.23 1.46
C GLU A 176 3.28 2.08 0.23
N LEU A 177 2.01 2.47 0.09
CA LEU A 177 1.61 3.45 -0.93
C LEU A 177 2.38 4.75 -0.74
N LEU A 178 2.45 5.24 0.51
CA LEU A 178 3.14 6.48 0.82
C LEU A 178 4.65 6.36 0.55
N ALA A 179 5.27 5.22 0.91
CA ALA A 179 6.67 4.94 0.57
C ALA A 179 6.91 4.96 -0.95
N GLY A 180 6.00 4.37 -1.73
CA GLY A 180 6.06 4.38 -3.20
C GLY A 180 5.93 5.78 -3.79
N LEU A 181 5.06 6.63 -3.22
CA LEU A 181 4.90 8.02 -3.62
C LEU A 181 6.16 8.83 -3.33
N PHE A 182 6.75 8.69 -2.14
CA PHE A 182 8.03 9.32 -1.82
C PHE A 182 9.15 8.86 -2.76
N LYS A 183 9.22 7.57 -3.08
CA LYS A 183 10.19 7.04 -4.03
C LYS A 183 10.03 7.64 -5.44
N ARG A 184 8.81 7.95 -5.84
CA ARG A 184 8.50 8.59 -7.13
C ARG A 184 8.89 10.07 -7.14
N GLU A 185 8.58 10.82 -6.07
CA GLU A 185 8.76 12.27 -6.00
C GLU A 185 10.17 12.70 -5.55
N VAL A 186 10.90 11.83 -4.83
CA VAL A 186 12.20 12.11 -4.23
C VAL A 186 13.29 11.23 -4.87
N PRO A 187 14.05 11.74 -5.86
CA PRO A 187 15.08 10.95 -6.54
C PRO A 187 16.17 10.40 -5.61
N GLU A 188 16.45 11.08 -4.50
CA GLU A 188 17.43 10.68 -3.50
C GLU A 188 17.00 9.40 -2.76
N ILE A 189 15.69 9.17 -2.60
CA ILE A 189 15.13 7.92 -2.07
C ILE A 189 15.29 6.80 -3.12
N SER A 190 14.99 7.09 -4.39
CA SER A 190 15.17 6.12 -5.47
C SER A 190 16.62 5.67 -5.64
N LYS A 191 17.59 6.57 -5.40
CA LYS A 191 19.03 6.32 -5.45
C LYS A 191 19.58 5.67 -4.16
N GLY A 192 18.78 5.60 -3.09
CA GLY A 192 19.18 5.07 -1.80
C GLY A 192 20.05 6.01 -0.95
N SER A 193 20.23 7.28 -1.35
CA SER A 193 20.94 8.29 -0.53
C SER A 193 20.13 8.73 0.68
N VAL A 194 18.79 8.73 0.55
CA VAL A 194 17.83 8.91 1.65
C VAL A 194 17.02 7.65 1.76
N ILE A 195 16.80 7.20 2.97
CA ILE A 195 16.10 5.95 3.28
C ILE A 195 14.89 6.25 4.16
N ILE A 196 13.73 5.74 3.79
CA ILE A 196 12.57 5.69 4.67
C ILE A 196 12.77 4.52 5.62
N LYS A 197 12.86 4.81 6.92
CA LYS A 197 13.06 3.79 7.96
C LYS A 197 11.75 3.18 8.40
N ASP A 198 10.73 4.00 8.62
CA ASP A 198 9.41 3.56 9.04
C ASP A 198 8.33 4.58 8.68
N ILE A 199 7.07 4.14 8.65
CA ILE A 199 5.89 4.96 8.38
C ILE A 199 4.77 4.58 9.34
N ALA A 200 4.37 5.51 10.18
CA ALA A 200 3.14 5.41 10.96
C ALA A 200 2.03 6.18 10.25
N ARG A 201 0.97 5.48 9.79
CA ARG A 201 -0.09 6.05 8.97
C ARG A 201 -1.48 5.84 9.57
N GLU A 202 -2.25 6.90 9.62
CA GLU A 202 -3.70 6.91 9.73
C GLU A 202 -4.27 7.46 8.42
N ALA A 203 -4.61 6.54 7.52
CA ALA A 203 -4.99 6.86 6.15
C ALA A 203 -6.14 7.87 6.08
N GLY A 204 -5.95 8.93 5.29
CA GLY A 204 -6.90 10.02 5.13
C GLY A 204 -6.96 11.01 6.30
N ILE A 205 -6.04 10.93 7.25
CA ILE A 205 -5.97 11.85 8.40
C ILE A 205 -4.56 12.40 8.54
N ARG A 206 -3.61 11.58 8.97
CA ARG A 206 -2.22 12.01 9.20
C ARG A 206 -1.25 10.85 9.13
N SER A 207 -0.06 11.14 8.63
CA SER A 207 1.05 10.18 8.55
C SER A 207 2.35 10.79 9.07
N LYS A 208 3.18 9.98 9.70
CA LYS A 208 4.56 10.32 10.07
C LYS A 208 5.50 9.39 9.31
N VAL A 209 6.49 9.97 8.65
CA VAL A 209 7.47 9.27 7.81
C VAL A 209 8.85 9.52 8.38
N ALA A 210 9.50 8.49 8.91
CA ALA A 210 10.85 8.56 9.45
C ALA A 210 11.88 8.36 8.33
N VAL A 211 12.74 9.35 8.13
CA VAL A 211 13.76 9.35 7.09
C VAL A 211 15.16 9.49 7.66
N TYR A 212 16.12 8.87 6.99
CA TYR A 212 17.53 8.87 7.37
C TYR A 212 18.39 9.03 6.11
N SER A 213 19.56 9.68 6.25
CA SER A 213 20.56 9.70 5.20
C SER A 213 21.81 8.94 5.64
N ASN A 214 22.34 8.10 4.76
CA ASN A 214 23.62 7.42 4.94
C ASN A 214 24.80 8.23 4.36
N GLN A 215 24.54 9.39 3.77
CA GLN A 215 25.54 10.27 3.17
C GLN A 215 25.70 11.54 4.01
N GLN A 216 26.94 11.89 4.31
CA GLN A 216 27.25 13.15 4.98
C GLN A 216 26.88 14.35 4.10
N GLY A 217 26.30 15.38 4.73
CA GLY A 217 25.91 16.61 4.04
C GLY A 217 24.54 16.59 3.37
N ILE A 218 23.80 15.46 3.42
CA ILE A 218 22.42 15.40 2.96
C ILE A 218 21.49 15.51 4.18
N ASP A 219 20.67 16.56 4.21
CA ASP A 219 19.54 16.66 5.12
C ASP A 219 18.38 15.80 4.59
N PRO A 220 18.05 14.66 5.25
CA PRO A 220 17.01 13.77 4.75
C PRO A 220 15.62 14.39 4.82
N VAL A 221 15.35 15.22 5.85
CA VAL A 221 14.03 15.87 6.02
C VAL A 221 13.85 16.96 4.97
N GLY A 222 14.81 17.87 4.84
CA GLY A 222 14.77 18.94 3.83
C GLY A 222 14.68 18.40 2.41
N THR A 223 15.38 17.30 2.11
CA THR A 223 15.35 16.63 0.81
C THR A 223 13.94 16.09 0.49
N CYS A 224 13.28 15.46 1.46
CA CYS A 224 11.92 14.93 1.27
C CYS A 224 10.85 16.02 1.23
N VAL A 225 11.01 17.09 1.99
CA VAL A 225 10.12 18.27 1.96
C VAL A 225 10.22 18.98 0.61
N GLY A 226 11.46 19.16 0.11
CA GLY A 226 11.76 19.92 -1.10
C GLY A 226 11.69 21.43 -0.91
N GLN A 227 12.12 22.19 -1.92
CA GLN A 227 12.08 23.64 -1.86
C GLN A 227 10.65 24.14 -1.63
N LYS A 228 10.44 24.95 -0.61
CA LYS A 228 9.13 25.49 -0.21
C LYS A 228 8.05 24.41 -0.02
N GLY A 229 8.46 23.17 0.26
CA GLY A 229 7.53 22.05 0.49
C GLY A 229 6.92 21.45 -0.77
N VAL A 230 7.41 21.73 -1.96
CA VAL A 230 6.78 21.29 -3.24
C VAL A 230 6.66 19.77 -3.32
N ARG A 231 7.71 19.01 -2.92
CA ARG A 231 7.70 17.55 -3.02
C ARG A 231 6.66 16.92 -2.10
N VAL A 232 6.65 17.29 -0.82
CA VAL A 232 5.67 16.77 0.14
C VAL A 232 4.26 17.22 -0.24
N GLN A 233 4.09 18.45 -0.76
CA GLN A 233 2.79 18.95 -1.20
C GLN A 233 2.25 18.16 -2.39
N SER A 234 3.09 17.76 -3.35
CA SER A 234 2.69 16.86 -4.46
C SER A 234 2.13 15.53 -3.94
N ILE A 235 2.77 14.96 -2.91
CA ILE A 235 2.28 13.72 -2.28
C ILE A 235 0.96 13.95 -1.55
N ILE A 236 0.82 15.06 -0.82
CA ILE A 236 -0.44 15.43 -0.12
C ILE A 236 -1.58 15.59 -1.14
N GLN A 237 -1.32 16.19 -2.31
CA GLN A 237 -2.32 16.36 -3.36
C GLN A 237 -2.78 15.04 -3.97
N GLU A 238 -1.95 14.00 -3.98
CA GLU A 238 -2.37 12.65 -4.40
C GLU A 238 -3.54 12.11 -3.55
N PHE A 239 -3.63 12.58 -2.29
CA PHE A 239 -4.74 12.30 -1.36
C PHE A 239 -5.77 13.44 -1.31
N ASN A 240 -5.86 14.29 -2.33
CA ASN A 240 -6.78 15.45 -2.38
C ASN A 240 -6.64 16.39 -1.17
N GLY A 241 -5.48 16.44 -0.54
CA GLY A 241 -5.20 17.29 0.62
C GLY A 241 -5.82 16.83 1.95
N ILE A 242 -6.47 15.67 1.99
CA ILE A 242 -7.15 15.18 3.20
C ILE A 242 -6.18 14.56 4.22
N GLU A 243 -5.01 14.11 3.80
CA GLU A 243 -4.01 13.47 4.67
C GLU A 243 -2.80 14.41 4.88
N LYS A 244 -2.50 14.73 6.15
CA LYS A 244 -1.30 15.49 6.53
C LYS A 244 -0.10 14.56 6.63
N ILE A 245 1.05 15.02 6.19
CA ILE A 245 2.28 14.23 6.19
C ILE A 245 3.37 14.98 6.94
N ASP A 246 3.83 14.40 8.05
CA ASP A 246 4.98 14.87 8.83
C ASP A 246 6.21 14.06 8.47
N ILE A 247 7.29 14.72 8.09
CA ILE A 247 8.58 14.09 7.80
C ILE A 247 9.47 14.23 9.02
N ILE A 248 9.94 13.09 9.54
CA ILE A 248 10.62 12.97 10.82
C ILE A 248 12.04 12.49 10.57
N GLN A 249 13.01 13.12 11.18
CA GLN A 249 14.38 12.61 11.15
C GLN A 249 14.48 11.39 12.06
N TRP A 250 14.88 10.27 11.48
CA TRP A 250 15.16 9.05 12.23
C TRP A 250 16.49 9.19 13.01
N SER A 251 16.55 8.61 14.20
CA SER A 251 17.77 8.49 15.00
C SER A 251 17.86 7.09 15.60
N ASP A 252 19.09 6.58 15.76
CA ASP A 252 19.37 5.34 16.48
C ASP A 252 19.29 5.52 17.99
N ILE A 253 19.36 6.78 18.48
CA ILE A 253 19.19 7.16 19.87
C ILE A 253 17.68 7.29 20.14
N PRO A 254 17.07 6.41 20.98
CA PRO A 254 15.62 6.41 21.20
C PRO A 254 15.08 7.74 21.69
N LYS A 255 15.81 8.42 22.59
CA LYS A 255 15.45 9.73 23.12
C LYS A 255 15.28 10.77 22.01
N ASP A 256 16.24 10.86 21.09
CA ASP A 256 16.20 11.81 19.99
C ASP A 256 15.10 11.46 19.00
N TYR A 257 14.95 10.16 18.71
CA TYR A 257 13.91 9.69 17.78
C TYR A 257 12.50 9.98 18.29
N ILE A 258 12.24 9.75 19.60
CA ILE A 258 10.95 10.08 20.23
C ILE A 258 10.72 11.60 20.19
N THR A 259 11.75 12.39 20.50
CA THR A 259 11.67 13.85 20.43
C THR A 259 11.29 14.33 19.02
N HIS A 260 11.96 13.81 17.99
CA HIS A 260 11.62 14.14 16.61
C HIS A 260 10.22 13.66 16.23
N ALA A 261 9.82 12.45 16.67
CA ALA A 261 8.53 11.86 16.35
C ALA A 261 7.35 12.63 16.93
N LEU A 262 7.53 13.34 18.05
CA LEU A 262 6.49 14.18 18.66
C LEU A 262 6.36 15.57 18.01
N SER A 263 7.18 15.89 16.99
CA SER A 263 6.97 17.11 16.21
C SER A 263 5.49 17.28 15.81
N PRO A 264 4.91 18.50 15.89
CA PRO A 264 5.55 19.82 15.97
C PRO A 264 5.87 20.30 17.38
N ALA A 265 5.59 19.54 18.45
CA ALA A 265 5.96 19.94 19.82
C ALA A 265 7.48 20.07 19.97
N LYS A 266 7.91 20.97 20.83
CA LYS A 266 9.31 21.33 21.05
C LYS A 266 9.59 21.42 22.55
N ASN A 267 10.89 21.52 22.89
CA ASN A 267 11.35 21.79 24.28
C ASN A 267 10.78 20.76 25.27
N MET A 268 11.03 19.48 25.00
CA MET A 268 10.58 18.39 25.85
C MET A 268 11.76 17.65 26.49
N ARG A 269 11.57 17.17 27.69
CA ARG A 269 12.47 16.24 28.37
C ARG A 269 11.91 14.82 28.15
N VAL A 270 12.74 13.92 27.69
CA VAL A 270 12.36 12.54 27.41
C VAL A 270 13.20 11.61 28.27
N ASP A 271 12.54 10.79 29.08
CA ASP A 271 13.15 9.73 29.88
C ASP A 271 12.70 8.39 29.30
N VAL A 272 13.67 7.55 28.90
CA VAL A 272 13.40 6.32 28.14
C VAL A 272 13.82 5.11 28.95
N ASP A 273 12.90 4.16 29.12
CA ASP A 273 13.15 2.80 29.58
C ASP A 273 13.20 1.86 28.35
N SER A 274 14.40 1.55 27.90
CA SER A 274 14.59 0.72 26.70
C SER A 274 14.20 -0.75 26.91
N ASP A 275 14.26 -1.25 28.14
CA ASP A 275 13.93 -2.64 28.47
C ASP A 275 12.43 -2.88 28.38
N LYS A 276 11.65 -1.93 28.86
CA LYS A 276 10.18 -1.99 28.80
C LYS A 276 9.60 -1.37 27.53
N LYS A 277 10.44 -0.67 26.74
CA LYS A 277 9.99 0.15 25.61
C LYS A 277 8.94 1.19 26.02
N GLU A 278 9.17 1.85 27.13
CA GLU A 278 8.35 2.95 27.66
C GLU A 278 9.14 4.26 27.63
N ALA A 279 8.44 5.36 27.42
CA ALA A 279 9.04 6.69 27.43
C ALA A 279 8.11 7.69 28.14
N HIS A 280 8.64 8.38 29.13
CA HIS A 280 7.98 9.50 29.80
C HIS A 280 8.49 10.81 29.20
N VAL A 281 7.56 11.60 28.71
CA VAL A 281 7.84 12.84 28.01
C VAL A 281 7.24 14.00 28.81
N PHE A 282 8.11 14.85 29.35
CA PHE A 282 7.73 16.03 30.11
C PHE A 282 7.75 17.26 29.19
N VAL A 283 6.65 17.97 29.14
CA VAL A 283 6.47 19.13 28.28
C VAL A 283 5.91 20.31 29.05
N SER A 284 6.22 21.52 28.63
CA SER A 284 5.60 22.72 29.18
C SER A 284 4.10 22.77 28.85
N PRO A 285 3.29 23.49 29.67
CA PRO A 285 1.83 23.56 29.48
C PRO A 285 1.39 23.99 28.06
N ASP A 286 2.13 24.91 27.45
CA ASP A 286 1.87 25.38 26.08
C ASP A 286 2.13 24.33 25.00
N GLN A 287 3.00 23.34 25.27
CA GLN A 287 3.35 22.25 24.34
C GLN A 287 2.48 21.00 24.55
N LEU A 288 1.78 20.87 25.67
CA LEU A 288 1.02 19.67 26.02
C LEU A 288 -0.02 19.31 24.93
N SER A 289 -0.81 20.28 24.53
CA SER A 289 -1.82 20.07 23.46
C SER A 289 -1.22 19.69 22.12
N LEU A 290 -0.04 20.21 21.77
CA LEU A 290 0.66 19.87 20.53
C LEU A 290 1.28 18.48 20.60
N SER A 291 1.82 18.10 21.76
CA SER A 291 2.43 16.78 21.98
C SER A 291 1.40 15.66 21.89
N ILE A 292 0.25 15.83 22.54
CA ILE A 292 -0.85 14.87 22.50
C ILE A 292 -1.51 14.89 21.11
N GLY A 293 -1.78 16.07 20.57
CA GLY A 293 -2.52 16.28 19.33
C GLY A 293 -4.02 16.04 19.49
N LYS A 294 -4.78 16.39 18.45
CA LYS A 294 -6.23 16.16 18.43
C LYS A 294 -6.53 14.66 18.60
N ASP A 295 -7.41 14.32 19.55
CA ASP A 295 -7.82 12.94 19.86
C ASP A 295 -6.64 11.98 20.14
N GLY A 296 -5.52 12.50 20.67
CA GLY A 296 -4.31 11.73 20.95
C GLY A 296 -3.54 11.28 19.69
N GLN A 297 -3.82 11.85 18.53
CA GLN A 297 -3.29 11.40 17.25
C GLN A 297 -1.76 11.55 17.18
N ASN A 298 -1.21 12.66 17.67
CA ASN A 298 0.23 12.90 17.56
C ASN A 298 1.04 11.88 18.36
N VAL A 299 0.68 11.67 19.63
CA VAL A 299 1.34 10.68 20.50
C VAL A 299 1.12 9.25 20.00
N ARG A 300 -0.09 8.90 19.51
CA ARG A 300 -0.39 7.58 18.97
C ARG A 300 0.44 7.26 17.72
N LEU A 301 0.59 8.20 16.80
CA LEU A 301 1.44 8.04 15.61
C LEU A 301 2.92 8.00 15.99
N ALA A 302 3.37 8.81 16.95
CA ALA A 302 4.73 8.77 17.47
C ALA A 302 5.05 7.42 18.12
N SER A 303 4.15 6.89 18.95
CA SER A 303 4.28 5.56 19.56
C SER A 303 4.37 4.45 18.51
N LYS A 304 3.51 4.48 17.48
CA LYS A 304 3.56 3.51 16.37
C LYS A 304 4.87 3.61 15.58
N LEU A 305 5.36 4.83 15.33
CA LEU A 305 6.56 5.07 14.54
C LEU A 305 7.82 4.62 15.27
N THR A 306 7.91 4.91 16.59
CA THR A 306 9.11 4.64 17.40
C THR A 306 9.11 3.25 18.01
N GLY A 307 7.94 2.62 18.14
CA GLY A 307 7.77 1.34 18.83
C GLY A 307 7.84 1.45 20.36
N TYR A 308 7.76 2.66 20.92
CA TYR A 308 7.73 2.93 22.36
C TYR A 308 6.32 3.32 22.80
N ARG A 309 5.92 2.89 23.99
CA ARG A 309 4.77 3.45 24.69
C ARG A 309 5.15 4.81 25.23
N ILE A 310 4.52 5.86 24.72
CA ILE A 310 4.83 7.24 25.08
C ILE A 310 3.75 7.77 26.02
N GLU A 311 4.15 8.18 27.23
CA GLU A 311 3.31 8.86 28.19
C GLU A 311 3.76 10.33 28.28
N ILE A 312 2.79 11.25 28.14
CA ILE A 312 3.09 12.69 28.14
C ILE A 312 2.58 13.28 29.44
N GLU A 313 3.45 13.96 30.15
CA GLU A 313 3.21 14.60 31.41
C GLU A 313 3.57 16.10 31.32
N GLU A 314 2.84 16.91 32.06
CA GLU A 314 3.15 18.33 32.20
C GLU A 314 4.37 18.50 33.12
N GLU A 315 5.38 19.26 32.67
CA GLU A 315 6.50 19.59 33.49
C GLU A 315 6.08 20.69 34.48
N GLU A 316 5.96 20.33 35.77
CA GLU A 316 5.74 21.33 36.79
C GLU A 316 6.94 22.28 36.79
N GLU A 317 6.71 23.59 36.55
CA GLU A 317 7.72 24.61 36.78
C GLU A 317 8.17 24.49 38.22
N LYS A 318 9.36 23.92 38.46
CA LYS A 318 10.07 24.17 39.71
C LYS A 318 10.35 25.65 39.74
N ILE A 319 9.49 26.41 40.44
CA ILE A 319 9.81 27.74 40.89
C ILE A 319 11.04 27.54 41.78
N GLU A 320 12.23 27.68 41.19
CA GLU A 320 13.43 27.97 41.97
C GLU A 320 13.16 29.30 42.68
N THR A 321 12.57 29.23 43.86
CA THR A 321 12.70 30.28 44.85
C THR A 321 14.20 30.41 45.11
N LYS A 322 14.87 31.28 44.34
CA LYS A 322 16.13 31.85 44.73
C LYS A 322 15.86 32.48 46.07
N GLY A 323 16.14 31.70 47.12
CA GLY A 323 16.23 32.21 48.46
C GLY A 323 17.25 33.37 48.46
N GLN A 324 16.72 34.57 48.30
CA GLN A 324 17.43 35.75 48.77
C GLN A 324 17.58 35.54 50.27
N LYS A 325 18.75 35.06 50.67
CA LYS A 325 19.26 35.33 52.00
C LYS A 325 19.41 36.85 52.10
N GLU A 326 18.34 37.50 52.53
CA GLU A 326 18.53 38.86 53.10
C GLU A 326 19.45 38.72 54.28
N PRO A 327 20.57 39.44 54.30
CA PRO A 327 21.41 39.51 55.51
C PRO A 327 20.63 40.29 56.58
N ASN A 328 20.46 39.67 57.76
CA ASN A 328 19.99 40.25 59.01
C ASN A 328 20.69 41.55 59.30
N SER A 329 20.11 42.71 58.92
CA SER A 329 20.62 44.07 59.25
C SER A 329 19.51 45.00 59.72
N ILE A 330 18.44 44.49 60.37
CA ILE A 330 17.39 45.36 60.97
C ILE A 330 17.27 45.24 62.48
N VAL A 331 18.19 44.60 63.21
CA VAL A 331 18.15 44.56 64.70
C VAL A 331 19.04 45.62 65.35
N GLU A 332 19.94 46.31 64.62
CA GLU A 332 20.78 47.35 65.22
C GLU A 332 20.22 48.78 65.16
N SER A 333 19.12 49.06 64.49
CA SER A 333 18.59 50.42 64.36
C SER A 333 17.57 50.83 65.44
N GLU A 334 16.86 49.85 66.06
CA GLU A 334 15.90 50.21 67.15
C GLU A 334 16.52 50.47 68.48
N ASP A 335 17.67 49.89 68.83
CA ASP A 335 18.35 50.13 70.06
C ASP A 335 19.14 51.49 70.06
N LYS A 336 19.54 51.97 68.88
CA LYS A 336 20.16 53.31 68.79
C LYS A 336 19.15 54.44 68.86
N LEU A 337 17.91 54.25 68.43
CA LEU A 337 16.87 55.29 68.59
C LEU A 337 16.32 55.35 69.99
N LYS A 338 16.23 54.26 70.74
CA LYS A 338 15.80 54.27 72.14
C LYS A 338 16.90 54.89 73.06
N ALA A 339 18.21 54.74 72.78
CA ALA A 339 19.30 55.36 73.54
C ALA A 339 19.41 56.87 73.30
N GLN A 340 19.02 57.40 72.14
CA GLN A 340 19.00 58.84 71.86
C GLN A 340 17.79 59.57 72.47
N SER A 341 16.63 58.90 72.61
CA SER A 341 15.44 59.48 73.25
C SER A 341 15.60 59.58 74.80
N ALA A 342 16.33 58.64 75.42
CA ALA A 342 16.60 58.63 76.82
C ALA A 342 17.64 59.76 77.25
N LYS A 343 18.60 60.09 76.36
CA LYS A 343 19.54 61.17 76.59
C LYS A 343 18.95 62.60 76.45
N ARG A 344 17.85 62.75 75.73
CA ARG A 344 17.14 64.03 75.58
C ARG A 344 16.16 64.34 76.74
N LYS A 345 15.73 63.33 77.51
CA LYS A 345 14.86 63.52 78.69
C LYS A 345 15.64 63.78 80.03
N ALA A 346 16.93 63.63 80.01
CA ALA A 346 17.80 63.91 81.21
C ALA A 346 18.51 65.25 81.17
N ALA A 347 18.23 66.12 80.18
CA ALA A 347 18.84 67.45 80.00
C ALA A 347 17.78 68.55 79.77
N ALA A 348 16.54 68.37 80.40
CA ALA A 348 15.54 69.44 80.52
C ALA A 348 15.05 69.54 81.96
#